data_6e31844694d90843455abb4fbdd9de43
#
_entry.id   6e31844694d90843455abb4fbdd9de43
#
_cell.length_a   1.000
_cell.length_b   1.000
_cell.length_c   1.000
_cell.angle_alpha   90.00
_cell.angle_beta   90.00
_cell.angle_gamma   90.00
#
_symmetry.space_group_name_H-M   'P 1'
#
loop_
_entity.id
_entity.type
_entity.pdbx_description
1 polymer ?
#
loop_
_entity_poly.entity_id
_entity_poly.type
_entity_poly.pdbx_seq_one_letter_code
_entity_poly.pdbx_strand_id
1 'polypeptide(L)'
;VCVIGGIYCSNQCDYVFSTNSTNSGNRPEPRIAMDKINETFGYTNTIAVLVPRGDYDSEGAVLRRVEALDNVTTATGLANIEVEDGRYLTDKLAPRQFAELAGVDIELARLLYQAYGLSVEEYGAIFQDTDDYSVPLLDVFQFLLEQKDKGVIRLSGEQASQVEELQDTLDDGLQQLQGEQWTRMVFTADLPEEGAETYALLDQIRAIAAEYYGDDVVLVGNSTNARDLAASFTGDNLKISVLTVLFVVVILLFTFKSAGLPILLVLTIQGSIWINFSFPYLTHTNLFFLSYLVVSSI
;
A
#
# COMPACT_ATOMS: atom_id res chain seq x y z
N VAL A 1 44.52 6.09 12.26
CA VAL A 1 44.17 6.23 10.84
C VAL A 1 43.05 5.20 10.48
N CYS A 2 43.26 3.90 10.70
CA CYS A 2 42.29 2.85 10.30
C CYS A 2 40.89 3.04 10.95
N VAL A 3 40.80 3.41 12.23
CA VAL A 3 39.53 3.62 12.94
C VAL A 3 38.79 4.83 12.36
N ILE A 4 39.49 5.95 12.12
CA ILE A 4 38.86 7.16 11.53
C ILE A 4 38.41 6.88 10.10
N GLY A 5 39.23 6.17 9.30
CA GLY A 5 38.82 5.72 7.97
C GLY A 5 37.64 4.77 8.01
N GLY A 6 37.60 3.84 8.98
CA GLY A 6 36.49 2.93 9.19
C GLY A 6 35.20 3.62 9.54
N ILE A 7 35.22 4.64 10.42
CA ILE A 7 34.05 5.47 10.75
C ILE A 7 33.54 6.20 9.50
N TYR A 8 34.44 6.82 8.72
CA TYR A 8 34.06 7.52 7.50
C TYR A 8 33.39 6.59 6.49
N CYS A 9 34.03 5.45 6.16
CA CYS A 9 33.51 4.48 5.20
C CYS A 9 32.18 3.85 5.68
N SER A 10 32.07 3.51 6.96
CA SER A 10 30.83 2.95 7.54
C SER A 10 29.66 3.93 7.44
N ASN A 11 29.89 5.24 7.58
CA ASN A 11 28.84 6.25 7.45
C ASN A 11 28.48 6.56 5.99
N GLN A 12 29.26 6.11 5.02
CA GLN A 12 29.01 6.28 3.59
C GLN A 12 28.47 5.00 2.94
N CYS A 13 28.19 3.95 3.72
CA CYS A 13 27.58 2.73 3.20
C CYS A 13 26.12 2.98 2.79
N ASP A 14 25.74 2.45 1.64
CA ASP A 14 24.35 2.44 1.20
C ASP A 14 23.61 1.30 1.92
N TYR A 15 22.68 1.69 2.79
CA TYR A 15 21.83 0.74 3.49
C TYR A 15 20.61 0.39 2.64
N VAL A 16 20.25 -0.88 2.67
CA VAL A 16 19.09 -1.43 1.99
C VAL A 16 18.12 -1.97 3.04
N PHE A 17 16.85 -1.61 2.93
CA PHE A 17 15.80 -1.91 3.89
C PHE A 17 14.84 -2.98 3.39
N SER A 18 14.69 -3.15 2.07
CA SER A 18 13.95 -4.26 1.49
C SER A 18 14.80 -5.51 1.38
N THR A 19 14.21 -6.66 1.69
CA THR A 19 14.85 -7.97 1.51
C THR A 19 15.10 -8.30 0.04
N ASN A 20 14.35 -7.68 -0.86
CA ASN A 20 14.46 -7.90 -2.30
C ASN A 20 15.65 -7.17 -2.93
N SER A 21 16.20 -6.15 -2.28
CA SER A 21 17.28 -5.32 -2.80
C SER A 21 18.68 -5.78 -2.37
N THR A 22 18.82 -6.86 -1.60
CA THR A 22 20.13 -7.31 -1.10
C THR A 22 20.93 -8.07 -2.16
N ASN A 23 22.09 -7.54 -2.55
CA ASN A 23 23.08 -8.23 -3.38
C ASN A 23 23.98 -9.13 -2.53
N SER A 24 23.44 -10.23 -2.01
CA SER A 24 24.24 -11.23 -1.30
C SER A 24 24.86 -12.22 -2.29
N GLY A 25 26.16 -12.53 -2.14
CA GLY A 25 26.87 -13.47 -3.03
C GLY A 25 26.33 -14.91 -2.98
N ASN A 26 25.59 -15.25 -1.93
CA ASN A 26 24.86 -16.51 -1.83
C ASN A 26 23.37 -16.26 -2.12
N ARG A 27 22.89 -16.66 -3.31
CA ARG A 27 21.50 -16.48 -3.73
C ARG A 27 20.65 -17.66 -3.27
N PRO A 28 19.78 -17.51 -2.27
CA PRO A 28 18.85 -18.57 -1.87
C PRO A 28 17.84 -18.87 -2.99
N GLU A 29 17.32 -20.09 -3.03
CA GLU A 29 16.36 -20.54 -4.05
C GLU A 29 15.16 -19.59 -4.26
N PRO A 30 14.54 -19.03 -3.20
CA PRO A 30 13.43 -18.08 -3.39
C PRO A 30 13.84 -16.83 -4.17
N ARG A 31 15.08 -16.39 -4.01
CA ARG A 31 15.60 -15.23 -4.74
C ARG A 31 15.82 -15.52 -6.22
N ILE A 32 16.38 -16.70 -6.52
CA ILE A 32 16.57 -17.15 -7.91
C ILE A 32 15.20 -17.24 -8.60
N ALA A 33 14.18 -17.74 -7.90
CA ALA A 33 12.82 -17.81 -8.41
C ALA A 33 12.23 -16.40 -8.67
N MET A 34 12.43 -15.46 -7.72
CA MET A 34 11.96 -14.08 -7.88
C MET A 34 12.68 -13.35 -9.01
N ASP A 35 14.01 -13.49 -9.13
CA ASP A 35 14.78 -12.92 -10.24
C ASP A 35 14.24 -13.44 -11.58
N LYS A 36 13.93 -14.74 -11.68
CA LYS A 36 13.37 -15.33 -12.89
C LYS A 36 11.95 -14.84 -13.20
N ILE A 37 11.12 -14.61 -12.18
CA ILE A 37 9.80 -14.00 -12.34
C ILE A 37 9.96 -12.57 -12.87
N ASN A 38 10.82 -11.77 -12.26
CA ASN A 38 11.07 -10.39 -12.67
C ASN A 38 11.67 -10.28 -14.09
N GLU A 39 12.56 -11.21 -14.47
CA GLU A 39 13.10 -11.29 -15.84
C GLU A 39 12.05 -11.66 -16.87
N THR A 40 11.07 -12.49 -16.49
CA THR A 40 10.05 -13.03 -17.42
C THR A 40 8.84 -12.11 -17.55
N PHE A 41 8.37 -11.56 -16.43
CA PHE A 41 7.11 -10.80 -16.34
C PHE A 41 7.32 -9.30 -16.09
N GLY A 42 8.56 -8.86 -15.95
CA GLY A 42 8.89 -7.50 -15.54
C GLY A 42 8.89 -7.34 -14.01
N TYR A 43 9.53 -6.28 -13.56
CA TYR A 43 9.54 -5.90 -12.15
C TYR A 43 8.25 -5.15 -11.83
N THR A 44 7.59 -5.53 -10.76
CA THR A 44 6.35 -4.88 -10.32
C THR A 44 6.47 -4.44 -8.87
N ASN A 45 6.39 -3.14 -8.63
CA ASN A 45 6.31 -2.55 -7.31
C ASN A 45 4.86 -2.13 -7.04
N THR A 46 4.22 -2.78 -6.09
CA THR A 46 2.81 -2.55 -5.78
C THR A 46 2.67 -1.62 -4.59
N ILE A 47 1.91 -0.56 -4.78
CA ILE A 47 1.59 0.46 -3.78
C ILE A 47 0.07 0.47 -3.59
N ALA A 48 -0.40 0.23 -2.38
CA ALA A 48 -1.81 0.35 -2.04
C ALA A 48 -2.07 1.69 -1.33
N VAL A 49 -3.17 2.33 -1.69
CA VAL A 49 -3.67 3.54 -1.04
C VAL A 49 -5.03 3.24 -0.45
N LEU A 50 -5.17 3.46 0.85
CA LEU A 50 -6.41 3.32 1.58
C LEU A 50 -7.01 4.71 1.84
N VAL A 51 -8.27 4.87 1.49
CA VAL A 51 -9.05 6.10 1.68
C VAL A 51 -10.42 5.77 2.30
N PRO A 52 -11.10 6.73 2.94
CA PRO A 52 -12.46 6.53 3.43
C PRO A 52 -13.41 6.09 2.31
N ARG A 53 -14.30 5.15 2.63
CA ARG A 53 -15.27 4.59 1.69
C ARG A 53 -16.37 5.60 1.36
N GLY A 54 -16.88 5.57 0.11
CA GLY A 54 -18.15 6.17 -0.30
C GLY A 54 -18.02 7.36 -1.24
N ASP A 55 -16.81 7.87 -1.49
CA ASP A 55 -16.60 8.97 -2.45
C ASP A 55 -15.94 8.43 -3.74
N TYR A 56 -16.76 7.84 -4.61
CA TYR A 56 -16.31 7.26 -5.88
C TYR A 56 -15.84 8.31 -6.90
N ASP A 57 -16.38 9.51 -6.86
CA ASP A 57 -15.98 10.61 -7.75
C ASP A 57 -14.53 11.03 -7.45
N SER A 58 -14.19 11.19 -6.16
CA SER A 58 -12.83 11.46 -5.69
C SER A 58 -11.89 10.31 -5.95
N GLU A 59 -12.33 9.06 -5.71
CA GLU A 59 -11.55 7.85 -6.01
C GLU A 59 -11.18 7.79 -7.49
N GLY A 60 -12.16 7.98 -8.39
CA GLY A 60 -11.93 8.00 -9.84
C GLY A 60 -10.99 9.13 -10.28
N ALA A 61 -11.06 10.30 -9.62
CA ALA A 61 -10.14 11.39 -9.90
C ALA A 61 -8.70 11.07 -9.45
N VAL A 62 -8.52 10.46 -8.28
CA VAL A 62 -7.21 10.02 -7.78
C VAL A 62 -6.63 8.96 -8.72
N LEU A 63 -7.41 7.93 -9.07
CA LEU A 63 -6.97 6.85 -9.98
C LEU A 63 -6.43 7.41 -11.29
N ARG A 64 -7.21 8.26 -11.98
CA ARG A 64 -6.80 8.87 -13.26
C ARG A 64 -5.55 9.76 -13.13
N ARG A 65 -5.44 10.53 -12.04
CA ARG A 65 -4.28 11.42 -11.85
C ARG A 65 -3.02 10.66 -11.51
N VAL A 66 -3.11 9.59 -10.72
CA VAL A 66 -1.96 8.75 -10.38
C VAL A 66 -1.54 7.89 -11.57
N GLU A 67 -2.50 7.35 -12.35
CA GLU A 67 -2.21 6.60 -13.57
C GLU A 67 -1.47 7.45 -14.63
N ALA A 68 -1.71 8.76 -14.64
CA ALA A 68 -1.03 9.70 -15.54
C ALA A 68 0.40 10.06 -15.10
N LEU A 69 0.87 9.59 -13.94
CA LEU A 69 2.25 9.82 -13.49
C LEU A 69 3.22 8.93 -14.27
N ASP A 70 4.42 9.47 -14.53
CA ASP A 70 5.52 8.69 -15.07
C ASP A 70 5.84 7.52 -14.13
N ASN A 71 6.17 6.36 -14.70
CA ASN A 71 6.50 5.12 -14.00
C ASN A 71 5.34 4.41 -13.29
N VAL A 72 4.09 4.87 -13.41
CA VAL A 72 2.90 4.10 -13.02
C VAL A 72 2.40 3.31 -14.22
N THR A 73 2.31 2.00 -14.08
CA THR A 73 1.91 1.08 -15.18
C THR A 73 0.46 0.71 -15.11
N THR A 74 -0.10 0.57 -13.90
CA THR A 74 -1.51 0.25 -13.69
C THR A 74 -2.06 0.97 -12.48
N ALA A 75 -3.34 1.32 -12.54
CA ALA A 75 -4.14 1.80 -11.42
C ALA A 75 -5.41 0.97 -11.36
N THR A 76 -5.74 0.43 -10.19
CA THR A 76 -6.92 -0.40 -9.99
C THR A 76 -7.64 0.05 -8.73
N GLY A 77 -8.91 0.34 -8.85
CA GLY A 77 -9.82 0.70 -7.76
C GLY A 77 -11.26 0.44 -8.19
N LEU A 78 -12.22 0.65 -7.31
CA LEU A 78 -13.63 0.42 -7.64
C LEU A 78 -14.12 1.35 -8.74
N ALA A 79 -13.64 2.59 -8.76
CA ALA A 79 -14.10 3.61 -9.69
C ALA A 79 -13.59 3.43 -11.13
N ASN A 80 -12.73 2.45 -11.41
CA ASN A 80 -12.27 2.12 -12.76
C ASN A 80 -12.50 0.66 -13.15
N ILE A 81 -13.35 -0.08 -12.42
CA ILE A 81 -13.81 -1.40 -12.85
C ILE A 81 -14.89 -1.20 -13.91
N GLU A 82 -14.60 -1.65 -15.12
CA GLU A 82 -15.53 -1.63 -16.24
C GLU A 82 -16.46 -2.86 -16.17
N VAL A 83 -17.77 -2.61 -16.28
CA VAL A 83 -18.81 -3.66 -16.25
C VAL A 83 -19.29 -3.99 -17.67
N GLU A 84 -19.46 -2.97 -18.50
CA GLU A 84 -19.78 -3.06 -19.93
C GLU A 84 -19.03 -1.96 -20.67
N ASP A 85 -18.98 -2.05 -22.01
CA ASP A 85 -18.29 -1.10 -22.88
C ASP A 85 -18.52 0.37 -22.48
N GLY A 86 -17.53 0.95 -21.79
CA GLY A 86 -17.51 2.34 -21.36
C GLY A 86 -18.36 2.66 -20.13
N ARG A 87 -18.85 1.67 -19.38
CA ARG A 87 -19.56 1.86 -18.11
C ARG A 87 -18.76 1.28 -16.94
N TYR A 88 -18.62 2.05 -15.91
CA TYR A 88 -17.89 1.68 -14.69
C TYR A 88 -18.86 1.30 -13.56
N LEU A 89 -18.36 0.47 -12.65
CA LEU A 89 -19.11 -0.03 -11.50
C LEU A 89 -19.64 1.08 -10.58
N THR A 90 -19.00 2.22 -10.58
CA THR A 90 -19.37 3.40 -9.76
C THR A 90 -20.16 4.47 -10.52
N ASP A 91 -20.46 4.24 -11.80
CA ASP A 91 -21.28 5.18 -12.58
C ASP A 91 -22.68 5.30 -11.98
N LYS A 92 -23.17 6.54 -11.93
CA LYS A 92 -24.53 6.82 -11.46
C LYS A 92 -25.53 6.50 -12.56
N LEU A 93 -26.37 5.50 -12.33
CA LEU A 93 -27.42 5.08 -13.25
C LEU A 93 -28.79 5.49 -12.74
N ALA A 94 -29.68 5.91 -13.67
CA ALA A 94 -31.09 6.07 -13.39
C ALA A 94 -31.81 4.69 -13.41
N PRO A 95 -33.01 4.54 -12.83
CA PRO A 95 -33.72 3.27 -12.75
C PRO A 95 -33.87 2.52 -14.07
N ARG A 96 -34.09 3.27 -15.15
CA ARG A 96 -34.22 2.70 -16.49
C ARG A 96 -32.92 2.07 -17.01
N GLN A 97 -31.81 2.75 -16.81
CA GLN A 97 -30.49 2.27 -17.23
C GLN A 97 -30.08 1.04 -16.42
N PHE A 98 -30.37 1.05 -15.10
CA PHE A 98 -30.15 -0.10 -14.23
C PHE A 98 -31.00 -1.30 -14.64
N ALA A 99 -32.29 -1.09 -14.95
CA ALA A 99 -33.20 -2.13 -15.39
C ALA A 99 -32.71 -2.84 -16.68
N GLU A 100 -32.22 -2.06 -17.64
CA GLU A 100 -31.63 -2.57 -18.90
C GLU A 100 -30.37 -3.39 -18.63
N LEU A 101 -29.47 -2.91 -17.77
CA LEU A 101 -28.20 -3.56 -17.45
C LEU A 101 -28.40 -4.84 -16.62
N ALA A 102 -29.22 -4.79 -15.57
CA ALA A 102 -29.45 -5.92 -14.65
C ALA A 102 -30.50 -6.91 -15.16
N GLY A 103 -31.14 -6.66 -16.31
CA GLY A 103 -32.17 -7.52 -16.86
C GLY A 103 -33.41 -7.63 -15.98
N VAL A 104 -33.69 -6.61 -15.15
CA VAL A 104 -34.85 -6.57 -14.25
C VAL A 104 -35.99 -5.72 -14.81
N ASP A 105 -37.20 -5.92 -14.27
CA ASP A 105 -38.34 -5.09 -14.67
C ASP A 105 -38.18 -3.64 -14.21
N ILE A 106 -38.59 -2.67 -15.03
CA ILE A 106 -38.48 -1.23 -14.73
C ILE A 106 -39.22 -0.84 -13.46
N GLU A 107 -40.38 -1.45 -13.18
CA GLU A 107 -41.14 -1.17 -11.97
C GLU A 107 -40.42 -1.67 -10.72
N LEU A 108 -39.74 -2.83 -10.84
CA LEU A 108 -38.86 -3.33 -9.76
C LEU A 108 -37.68 -2.40 -9.54
N ALA A 109 -37.02 -1.93 -10.60
CA ALA A 109 -35.92 -0.98 -10.51
C ALA A 109 -36.36 0.34 -9.83
N ARG A 110 -37.53 0.89 -10.19
CA ARG A 110 -38.08 2.08 -9.54
C ARG A 110 -38.35 1.87 -8.04
N LEU A 111 -38.95 0.75 -7.69
CA LEU A 111 -39.20 0.41 -6.28
C LEU A 111 -37.89 0.25 -5.49
N LEU A 112 -36.86 -0.37 -6.11
CA LEU A 112 -35.55 -0.55 -5.52
C LEU A 112 -34.88 0.80 -5.24
N TYR A 113 -34.91 1.73 -6.22
CA TYR A 113 -34.36 3.08 -6.07
C TYR A 113 -35.10 3.90 -5.01
N GLN A 114 -36.42 3.80 -4.95
CA GLN A 114 -37.20 4.43 -3.88
C GLN A 114 -36.83 3.88 -2.50
N ALA A 115 -36.73 2.55 -2.38
CA ALA A 115 -36.35 1.92 -1.13
C ALA A 115 -34.91 2.25 -0.71
N TYR A 116 -33.99 2.31 -1.67
CA TYR A 116 -32.60 2.75 -1.43
C TYR A 116 -32.55 4.18 -0.93
N GLY A 117 -33.20 5.12 -1.63
CA GLY A 117 -33.21 6.53 -1.22
C GLY A 117 -33.87 6.77 0.14
N LEU A 118 -34.86 5.94 0.51
CA LEU A 118 -35.40 5.95 1.88
C LEU A 118 -34.38 5.43 2.91
N SER A 119 -33.57 4.45 2.57
CA SER A 119 -32.56 3.87 3.47
C SER A 119 -31.39 4.80 3.75
N VAL A 120 -31.04 5.67 2.78
CA VAL A 120 -29.95 6.67 2.89
C VAL A 120 -30.45 8.08 3.24
N GLU A 121 -31.75 8.21 3.60
CA GLU A 121 -32.39 9.47 4.00
C GLU A 121 -32.42 10.58 2.90
N GLU A 122 -32.31 10.20 1.62
CA GLU A 122 -32.39 11.11 0.46
C GLU A 122 -33.83 11.41 0.02
N TYR A 123 -34.67 11.80 0.96
CA TYR A 123 -36.11 12.03 0.75
C TYR A 123 -36.44 13.05 -0.37
N GLY A 124 -35.57 14.05 -0.55
CA GLY A 124 -35.82 15.13 -1.55
C GLY A 124 -35.71 14.63 -2.98
N ALA A 125 -34.79 13.74 -3.28
CA ALA A 125 -34.59 13.19 -4.62
C ALA A 125 -35.69 12.22 -5.05
N ILE A 126 -36.27 11.46 -4.11
CA ILE A 126 -37.33 10.48 -4.37
C ILE A 126 -38.65 11.14 -4.68
N PHE A 127 -38.96 12.27 -4.01
CA PHE A 127 -40.27 12.94 -4.15
C PHE A 127 -40.36 13.90 -5.36
N GLN A 128 -39.21 14.26 -5.98
CA GLN A 128 -39.24 15.14 -7.16
C GLN A 128 -39.42 14.37 -8.46
N ASP A 129 -38.64 13.41 -8.76
CA ASP A 129 -38.77 12.46 -9.87
C ASP A 129 -37.89 11.25 -9.70
N THR A 130 -38.48 10.06 -9.53
CA THR A 130 -37.73 8.81 -9.35
C THR A 130 -36.98 8.43 -10.63
N ASP A 131 -37.46 8.82 -11.80
CA ASP A 131 -36.85 8.47 -13.08
C ASP A 131 -35.54 9.23 -13.37
N ASP A 132 -35.34 10.39 -12.74
CA ASP A 132 -34.11 11.18 -12.83
C ASP A 132 -33.15 10.93 -11.66
N TYR A 133 -33.60 10.22 -10.63
CA TYR A 133 -32.76 9.87 -9.48
C TYR A 133 -31.70 8.85 -9.88
N SER A 134 -30.44 9.26 -9.86
CA SER A 134 -29.31 8.40 -10.25
C SER A 134 -28.45 8.02 -9.05
N VAL A 135 -28.12 6.75 -8.95
CA VAL A 135 -27.36 6.13 -7.85
C VAL A 135 -26.20 5.33 -8.44
N PRO A 136 -25.03 5.27 -7.78
CA PRO A 136 -23.94 4.40 -8.21
C PRO A 136 -24.40 2.95 -8.41
N LEU A 137 -24.04 2.36 -9.52
CA LEU A 137 -24.44 1.00 -9.88
C LEU A 137 -24.09 0.00 -8.75
N LEU A 138 -22.90 0.15 -8.16
CA LEU A 138 -22.45 -0.67 -7.05
C LEU A 138 -23.40 -0.61 -5.85
N ASP A 139 -23.82 0.58 -5.47
CA ASP A 139 -24.65 0.78 -4.27
C ASP A 139 -26.05 0.19 -4.46
N VAL A 140 -26.64 0.40 -5.65
CA VAL A 140 -27.94 -0.18 -5.99
C VAL A 140 -27.84 -1.71 -6.04
N PHE A 141 -26.77 -2.23 -6.61
CA PHE A 141 -26.56 -3.67 -6.73
C PHE A 141 -26.36 -4.33 -5.36
N GLN A 142 -25.53 -3.77 -4.49
CA GLN A 142 -25.37 -4.23 -3.12
C GLN A 142 -26.70 -4.20 -2.34
N PHE A 143 -27.47 -3.11 -2.53
CA PHE A 143 -28.79 -3.00 -1.90
C PHE A 143 -29.77 -4.05 -2.43
N LEU A 144 -29.77 -4.34 -3.73
CA LEU A 144 -30.58 -5.42 -4.33
C LEU A 144 -30.25 -6.78 -3.70
N LEU A 145 -28.95 -7.11 -3.56
CA LEU A 145 -28.52 -8.35 -2.93
C LEU A 145 -28.97 -8.45 -1.46
N GLU A 146 -28.82 -7.36 -0.72
CA GLU A 146 -29.28 -7.30 0.68
C GLU A 146 -30.79 -7.51 0.81
N GLN A 147 -31.61 -6.92 -0.08
CA GLN A 147 -33.07 -7.11 -0.07
C GLN A 147 -33.46 -8.54 -0.53
N LYS A 148 -32.72 -9.12 -1.46
CA LYS A 148 -32.86 -10.53 -1.87
C LYS A 148 -32.60 -11.47 -0.68
N ASP A 149 -31.50 -11.27 0.05
CA ASP A 149 -31.13 -12.09 1.20
C ASP A 149 -32.12 -11.97 2.36
N LYS A 150 -32.68 -10.78 2.57
CA LYS A 150 -33.76 -10.55 3.52
C LYS A 150 -35.09 -11.13 3.07
N GLY A 151 -35.19 -11.67 1.85
CA GLY A 151 -36.44 -12.26 1.28
C GLY A 151 -37.51 -11.25 0.93
N VAL A 152 -37.15 -9.95 0.86
CA VAL A 152 -38.09 -8.87 0.49
C VAL A 152 -38.31 -8.88 -1.01
N ILE A 153 -37.26 -9.14 -1.81
CA ILE A 153 -37.31 -9.22 -3.26
C ILE A 153 -37.21 -10.69 -3.67
N ARG A 154 -38.10 -11.11 -4.59
CA ARG A 154 -38.04 -12.44 -5.23
C ARG A 154 -37.79 -12.25 -6.71
N LEU A 155 -36.61 -12.66 -7.16
CA LEU A 155 -36.25 -12.66 -8.57
C LEU A 155 -36.78 -13.90 -9.27
N SER A 156 -37.20 -13.79 -10.52
CA SER A 156 -37.56 -14.95 -11.37
C SER A 156 -36.30 -15.76 -11.68
N GLY A 157 -36.47 -17.04 -12.11
CA GLY A 157 -35.34 -17.94 -12.31
C GLY A 157 -34.25 -17.40 -13.23
N GLU A 158 -34.62 -16.72 -14.31
CA GLU A 158 -33.68 -16.12 -15.26
C GLU A 158 -32.96 -14.87 -14.68
N GLN A 159 -33.72 -14.01 -14.03
CA GLN A 159 -33.18 -12.84 -13.33
C GLN A 159 -32.27 -13.22 -12.14
N ALA A 160 -32.64 -14.28 -11.41
CA ALA A 160 -31.81 -14.79 -10.32
C ALA A 160 -30.46 -15.27 -10.82
N SER A 161 -30.41 -15.97 -11.95
CA SER A 161 -29.16 -16.46 -12.54
C SER A 161 -28.25 -15.32 -13.04
N GLN A 162 -28.81 -14.27 -13.64
CA GLN A 162 -28.05 -13.10 -14.08
C GLN A 162 -27.46 -12.32 -12.90
N VAL A 163 -28.27 -12.11 -11.85
CA VAL A 163 -27.80 -11.44 -10.63
C VAL A 163 -26.72 -12.25 -9.90
N GLU A 164 -26.85 -13.60 -9.88
CA GLU A 164 -25.87 -14.50 -9.27
C GLU A 164 -24.53 -14.48 -10.04
N GLU A 165 -24.56 -14.51 -11.37
CA GLU A 165 -23.34 -14.42 -12.20
C GLU A 165 -22.60 -13.07 -12.02
N LEU A 166 -23.36 -11.97 -11.94
CA LEU A 166 -22.81 -10.66 -11.61
C LEU A 166 -22.24 -10.62 -10.18
N GLN A 167 -22.93 -11.21 -9.22
CA GLN A 167 -22.50 -11.28 -7.82
C GLN A 167 -21.16 -12.00 -7.71
N ASP A 168 -21.03 -13.20 -8.28
CA ASP A 168 -19.79 -13.98 -8.24
C ASP A 168 -18.61 -13.22 -8.85
N THR A 169 -18.84 -12.49 -9.93
CA THR A 169 -17.80 -11.67 -10.58
C THR A 169 -17.38 -10.47 -9.73
N LEU A 170 -18.34 -9.87 -9.02
CA LEU A 170 -18.09 -8.66 -8.21
C LEU A 170 -17.54 -8.99 -6.82
N ASP A 171 -17.96 -10.08 -6.20
CA ASP A 171 -17.59 -10.44 -4.82
C ASP A 171 -16.08 -10.58 -4.65
N ASP A 172 -15.38 -11.21 -5.58
CA ASP A 172 -13.92 -11.33 -5.56
C ASP A 172 -13.22 -9.97 -5.66
N GLY A 173 -13.72 -9.08 -6.51
CA GLY A 173 -13.20 -7.72 -6.66
C GLY A 173 -13.51 -6.84 -5.44
N LEU A 174 -14.74 -6.90 -4.95
CA LEU A 174 -15.18 -6.11 -3.80
C LEU A 174 -14.45 -6.50 -2.52
N GLN A 175 -14.29 -7.80 -2.24
CA GLN A 175 -13.53 -8.27 -1.08
C GLN A 175 -12.08 -7.78 -1.07
N GLN A 176 -11.49 -7.58 -2.25
CA GLN A 176 -10.13 -7.09 -2.36
C GLN A 176 -10.02 -5.56 -2.28
N LEU A 177 -11.02 -4.82 -2.77
CA LEU A 177 -10.93 -3.37 -2.93
C LEU A 177 -11.73 -2.57 -1.91
N GLN A 178 -12.74 -3.17 -1.26
CA GLN A 178 -13.63 -2.47 -0.34
C GLN A 178 -13.73 -3.19 1.00
N GLY A 179 -13.46 -2.47 2.08
CA GLY A 179 -13.74 -2.87 3.45
C GLY A 179 -14.96 -2.15 4.02
N GLU A 180 -15.20 -2.32 5.32
CA GLU A 180 -16.34 -1.67 6.01
C GLU A 180 -16.23 -0.14 6.00
N GLN A 181 -15.04 0.41 6.24
CA GLN A 181 -14.79 1.85 6.40
C GLN A 181 -13.83 2.40 5.35
N TRP A 182 -13.09 1.54 4.65
CA TRP A 182 -11.99 1.93 3.78
C TRP A 182 -12.15 1.32 2.39
N THR A 183 -11.77 2.08 1.38
CA THR A 183 -11.58 1.61 0.01
C THR A 183 -10.09 1.56 -0.30
N ARG A 184 -9.66 0.54 -1.05
CA ARG A 184 -8.28 0.32 -1.45
C ARG A 184 -8.11 0.57 -2.95
N MET A 185 -7.24 1.50 -3.29
CA MET A 185 -6.70 1.65 -4.64
C MET A 185 -5.34 0.98 -4.71
N VAL A 186 -5.03 0.30 -5.80
CA VAL A 186 -3.76 -0.41 -6.01
C VAL A 186 -3.08 0.14 -7.24
N PHE A 187 -1.85 0.57 -7.08
CA PHE A 187 -1.00 1.11 -8.15
C PHE A 187 0.21 0.22 -8.35
N THR A 188 0.56 -0.05 -9.58
CA THR A 188 1.78 -0.76 -9.94
C THR A 188 2.75 0.22 -10.58
N ALA A 189 3.98 0.25 -10.10
CA ALA A 189 5.03 1.11 -10.61
C ALA A 189 6.19 0.30 -11.20
N ASP A 190 6.77 0.79 -12.30
CA ASP A 190 7.99 0.26 -12.91
C ASP A 190 9.23 0.93 -12.28
N LEU A 191 9.33 0.82 -10.96
CA LEU A 191 10.44 1.34 -10.17
C LEU A 191 10.81 0.33 -9.10
N PRO A 192 12.10 0.28 -8.69
CA PRO A 192 12.52 -0.59 -7.58
C PRO A 192 11.80 -0.21 -6.28
N GLU A 193 11.73 -1.15 -5.32
CA GLU A 193 11.09 -0.88 -4.02
C GLU A 193 11.73 0.26 -3.24
N GLU A 194 13.02 0.52 -3.48
CA GLU A 194 13.79 1.57 -2.82
C GLU A 194 14.51 2.47 -3.83
N GLY A 195 14.57 3.75 -3.51
CA GLY A 195 15.28 4.73 -4.30
C GLY A 195 14.62 6.11 -4.23
N ALA A 196 15.39 7.14 -4.63
CA ALA A 196 14.91 8.51 -4.59
C ALA A 196 13.69 8.74 -5.50
N GLU A 197 13.67 8.09 -6.67
CA GLU A 197 12.56 8.18 -7.63
C GLU A 197 11.28 7.53 -7.07
N THR A 198 11.42 6.36 -6.45
CA THR A 198 10.30 5.66 -5.80
C THR A 198 9.73 6.47 -4.65
N TYR A 199 10.60 7.05 -3.82
CA TYR A 199 10.15 7.88 -2.69
C TYR A 199 9.49 9.17 -3.16
N ALA A 200 9.96 9.77 -4.26
CA ALA A 200 9.32 10.91 -4.89
C ALA A 200 7.93 10.54 -5.46
N LEU A 201 7.79 9.36 -6.07
CA LEU A 201 6.50 8.85 -6.53
C LEU A 201 5.53 8.65 -5.37
N LEU A 202 5.96 8.07 -4.24
CA LEU A 202 5.12 7.93 -3.04
C LEU A 202 4.62 9.29 -2.52
N ASP A 203 5.48 10.31 -2.55
CA ASP A 203 5.09 11.68 -2.15
C ASP A 203 4.06 12.29 -3.11
N GLN A 204 4.21 12.06 -4.41
CA GLN A 204 3.25 12.53 -5.42
C GLN A 204 1.90 11.82 -5.26
N ILE A 205 1.88 10.50 -5.09
CA ILE A 205 0.65 9.74 -4.85
C ILE A 205 -0.05 10.24 -3.59
N ARG A 206 0.70 10.41 -2.49
CA ARG A 206 0.16 10.95 -1.25
C ARG A 206 -0.41 12.35 -1.42
N ALA A 207 0.29 13.24 -2.11
CA ALA A 207 -0.16 14.61 -2.35
C ALA A 207 -1.45 14.65 -3.18
N ILE A 208 -1.52 13.83 -4.25
CA ILE A 208 -2.74 13.73 -5.08
C ILE A 208 -3.92 13.22 -4.26
N ALA A 209 -3.75 12.16 -3.49
CA ALA A 209 -4.83 11.61 -2.67
C ALA A 209 -5.25 12.57 -1.56
N ALA A 210 -4.31 13.28 -0.93
CA ALA A 210 -4.58 14.24 0.12
C ALA A 210 -5.36 15.47 -0.35
N GLU A 211 -5.31 15.83 -1.63
CA GLU A 211 -6.15 16.91 -2.18
C GLU A 211 -7.65 16.59 -2.08
N TYR A 212 -8.03 15.31 -2.08
CA TYR A 212 -9.42 14.84 -2.02
C TYR A 212 -9.82 14.35 -0.63
N TYR A 213 -8.89 13.70 0.10
CA TYR A 213 -9.19 13.02 1.36
C TYR A 213 -8.47 13.63 2.58
N GLY A 214 -7.68 14.71 2.39
CA GLY A 214 -6.97 15.38 3.48
C GLY A 214 -5.95 14.44 4.15
N ASP A 215 -6.03 14.35 5.48
CA ASP A 215 -5.14 13.51 6.30
C ASP A 215 -5.57 12.03 6.35
N ASP A 216 -6.77 11.69 5.86
CA ASP A 216 -7.32 10.34 5.89
C ASP A 216 -6.81 9.47 4.72
N VAL A 217 -5.52 9.55 4.44
CA VAL A 217 -4.84 8.80 3.38
C VAL A 217 -3.74 7.92 3.97
N VAL A 218 -3.83 6.61 3.77
CA VAL A 218 -2.81 5.66 4.21
C VAL A 218 -2.20 4.96 3.00
N LEU A 219 -0.88 5.12 2.83
CA LEU A 219 -0.12 4.39 1.83
C LEU A 219 0.48 3.13 2.46
N VAL A 220 0.36 2.01 1.76
CA VAL A 220 0.85 0.69 2.21
C VAL A 220 1.58 0.00 1.06
N GLY A 221 2.72 -0.61 1.38
CA GLY A 221 3.53 -1.36 0.40
C GLY A 221 4.96 -1.56 0.89
N ASN A 222 5.73 -2.35 0.17
CA ASN A 222 7.13 -2.58 0.51
C ASN A 222 7.93 -1.29 0.47
N SER A 223 7.67 -0.43 -0.51
CA SER A 223 8.34 0.87 -0.66
C SER A 223 8.05 1.84 0.47
N THR A 224 6.81 1.86 0.99
CA THR A 224 6.46 2.68 2.17
C THR A 224 7.16 2.18 3.42
N ASN A 225 7.18 0.86 3.62
CA ASN A 225 7.88 0.24 4.75
C ASN A 225 9.39 0.51 4.69
N ALA A 226 10.02 0.35 3.52
CA ALA A 226 11.43 0.62 3.32
C ALA A 226 11.78 2.09 3.61
N ARG A 227 10.94 3.02 3.15
CA ARG A 227 11.09 4.45 3.41
C ARG A 227 10.99 4.80 4.89
N ASP A 228 9.98 4.26 5.58
CA ASP A 228 9.75 4.53 7.01
C ASP A 228 10.89 3.96 7.86
N LEU A 229 11.37 2.75 7.51
CA LEU A 229 12.56 2.16 8.12
C LEU A 229 13.80 3.02 7.88
N ALA A 230 14.03 3.48 6.65
CA ALA A 230 15.17 4.34 6.32
C ALA A 230 15.15 5.66 7.09
N ALA A 231 13.98 6.29 7.19
CA ALA A 231 13.81 7.54 7.92
C ALA A 231 14.08 7.40 9.43
N SER A 232 13.65 6.31 10.03
CA SER A 232 13.83 6.04 11.46
C SER A 232 15.24 5.54 11.78
N PHE A 233 15.83 4.75 10.88
CA PHE A 233 17.07 3.99 11.12
C PHE A 233 18.24 4.87 11.57
N THR A 234 18.51 5.98 10.87
CA THR A 234 19.68 6.83 11.14
C THR A 234 19.63 7.41 12.55
N GLY A 235 18.46 7.93 12.97
CA GLY A 235 18.28 8.52 14.29
C GLY A 235 18.32 7.50 15.41
N ASP A 236 17.67 6.37 15.24
CA ASP A 236 17.56 5.33 16.26
C ASP A 236 18.86 4.54 16.39
N ASN A 237 19.55 4.27 15.28
CA ASN A 237 20.84 3.62 15.30
C ASN A 237 21.89 4.42 16.09
N LEU A 238 21.94 5.75 15.91
CA LEU A 238 22.83 6.61 16.69
C LEU A 238 22.53 6.54 18.19
N LYS A 239 21.25 6.64 18.58
CA LYS A 239 20.83 6.56 19.99
C LYS A 239 21.19 5.22 20.62
N ILE A 240 20.91 4.11 19.92
CA ILE A 240 21.22 2.75 20.37
C ILE A 240 22.73 2.59 20.51
N SER A 241 23.52 3.00 19.53
CA SER A 241 24.98 2.87 19.56
C SER A 241 25.61 3.65 20.73
N VAL A 242 25.17 4.89 20.95
CA VAL A 242 25.65 5.70 22.08
C VAL A 242 25.27 5.09 23.41
N LEU A 243 24.03 4.62 23.55
CA LEU A 243 23.53 4.01 24.78
C LEU A 243 24.26 2.69 25.10
N THR A 244 24.47 1.85 24.08
CA THR A 244 25.21 0.58 24.22
C THR A 244 26.64 0.82 24.67
N VAL A 245 27.38 1.73 24.00
CA VAL A 245 28.73 2.09 24.40
C VAL A 245 28.78 2.62 25.84
N LEU A 246 27.82 3.47 26.21
CA LEU A 246 27.75 4.02 27.58
C LEU A 246 27.58 2.90 28.62
N PHE A 247 26.60 1.99 28.40
CA PHE A 247 26.35 0.89 29.34
C PHE A 247 27.56 -0.07 29.45
N VAL A 248 28.17 -0.40 28.31
CA VAL A 248 29.36 -1.26 28.30
C VAL A 248 30.50 -0.62 29.09
N VAL A 249 30.78 0.67 28.85
CA VAL A 249 31.79 1.41 29.60
C VAL A 249 31.50 1.40 31.12
N VAL A 250 30.25 1.69 31.51
CA VAL A 250 29.84 1.69 32.92
C VAL A 250 30.07 0.31 33.54
N ILE A 251 29.61 -0.77 32.91
CA ILE A 251 29.76 -2.15 33.44
C ILE A 251 31.25 -2.49 33.57
N LEU A 252 32.06 -2.17 32.59
CA LEU A 252 33.50 -2.46 32.61
C LEU A 252 34.25 -1.63 33.66
N LEU A 253 33.86 -0.38 33.90
CA LEU A 253 34.42 0.46 34.94
C LEU A 253 34.20 -0.16 36.34
N PHE A 254 32.99 -0.67 36.61
CA PHE A 254 32.69 -1.38 37.87
C PHE A 254 33.47 -2.70 37.99
N THR A 255 33.63 -3.41 36.90
CA THR A 255 34.30 -4.72 36.85
C THR A 255 35.81 -4.60 37.07
N PHE A 256 36.46 -3.73 36.31
CA PHE A 256 37.94 -3.62 36.32
C PHE A 256 38.49 -2.61 37.36
N LYS A 257 37.65 -1.80 37.97
CA LYS A 257 38.07 -0.74 38.90
C LYS A 257 39.20 0.17 38.38
N SER A 258 39.28 0.31 37.07
CA SER A 258 40.27 1.09 36.35
C SER A 258 39.62 1.70 35.11
N ALA A 259 39.93 2.97 34.79
CA ALA A 259 39.33 3.65 33.66
C ALA A 259 40.06 3.34 32.29
N GLY A 260 41.34 3.05 32.36
CA GLY A 260 42.14 2.89 31.12
C GLY A 260 41.78 1.63 30.33
N LEU A 261 41.60 0.51 31.01
CA LEU A 261 41.34 -0.79 30.37
C LEU A 261 39.97 -0.87 29.69
N PRO A 262 38.87 -0.42 30.32
CA PRO A 262 37.57 -0.33 29.68
C PRO A 262 37.55 0.50 28.41
N ILE A 263 38.17 1.68 28.44
CA ILE A 263 38.21 2.58 27.27
C ILE A 263 38.95 1.89 26.12
N LEU A 264 40.07 1.24 26.39
CA LEU A 264 40.86 0.55 25.38
C LEU A 264 40.08 -0.64 24.76
N LEU A 265 39.40 -1.42 25.60
CA LEU A 265 38.54 -2.53 25.13
C LEU A 265 37.41 -2.04 24.23
N VAL A 266 36.67 -1.03 24.67
CA VAL A 266 35.57 -0.47 23.86
C VAL A 266 36.08 0.13 22.54
N LEU A 267 37.20 0.85 22.55
CA LEU A 267 37.79 1.37 21.32
C LEU A 267 38.23 0.26 20.38
N THR A 268 38.74 -0.86 20.89
CA THR A 268 39.16 -1.99 20.08
C THR A 268 37.95 -2.69 19.45
N ILE A 269 36.89 -2.97 20.23
CA ILE A 269 35.67 -3.62 19.75
C ILE A 269 34.99 -2.72 18.72
N GLN A 270 34.73 -1.46 19.09
CA GLN A 270 34.06 -0.52 18.22
C GLN A 270 34.86 -0.22 16.95
N GLY A 271 36.18 -0.12 17.07
CA GLY A 271 37.07 0.03 15.93
C GLY A 271 37.01 -1.15 14.97
N SER A 272 36.90 -2.37 15.49
CA SER A 272 36.73 -3.59 14.67
C SER A 272 35.38 -3.60 13.94
N ILE A 273 34.31 -3.16 14.59
CA ILE A 273 32.98 -3.02 13.98
C ILE A 273 33.04 -2.01 12.83
N TRP A 274 33.59 -0.83 13.04
CA TRP A 274 33.70 0.20 11.99
C TRP A 274 34.57 -0.26 10.82
N ILE A 275 35.67 -0.96 11.07
CA ILE A 275 36.51 -1.52 10.01
C ILE A 275 35.73 -2.58 9.23
N ASN A 276 35.00 -3.47 9.90
CA ASN A 276 34.17 -4.48 9.24
C ASN A 276 33.12 -3.87 8.33
N PHE A 277 32.40 -2.85 8.80
CA PHE A 277 31.37 -2.17 8.00
C PHE A 277 31.94 -1.18 6.98
N SER A 278 33.25 -0.96 6.92
CA SER A 278 33.87 -0.21 5.82
C SER A 278 34.03 -1.04 4.53
N PHE A 279 34.01 -2.37 4.61
CA PHE A 279 34.16 -3.23 3.44
C PHE A 279 33.04 -3.05 2.40
N PRO A 280 31.75 -3.00 2.75
CA PRO A 280 30.68 -2.76 1.78
C PRO A 280 30.90 -1.46 0.96
N TYR A 281 31.33 -0.38 1.60
CA TYR A 281 31.69 0.84 0.90
C TYR A 281 32.85 0.66 -0.08
N LEU A 282 33.90 -0.05 0.33
CA LEU A 282 35.09 -0.32 -0.51
C LEU A 282 34.80 -1.27 -1.68
N THR A 283 33.86 -2.18 -1.51
CA THR A 283 33.45 -3.16 -2.53
C THR A 283 32.25 -2.71 -3.35
N HIS A 284 31.72 -1.51 -3.08
CA HIS A 284 30.51 -0.97 -3.71
C HIS A 284 29.32 -1.96 -3.61
N THR A 285 29.15 -2.57 -2.44
CA THR A 285 28.04 -3.49 -2.16
C THR A 285 27.10 -2.85 -1.15
N ASN A 286 25.81 -3.07 -1.33
CA ASN A 286 24.79 -2.60 -0.41
C ASN A 286 24.81 -3.42 0.87
N LEU A 287 24.54 -2.77 2.00
CA LEU A 287 24.48 -3.39 3.31
C LEU A 287 23.03 -3.49 3.79
N PHE A 288 22.56 -4.72 4.05
CA PHE A 288 21.23 -4.89 4.64
C PHE A 288 21.22 -4.35 6.08
N PHE A 289 20.31 -3.45 6.39
CA PHE A 289 20.26 -2.72 7.66
C PHE A 289 20.22 -3.65 8.88
N LEU A 290 19.51 -4.79 8.78
CA LEU A 290 19.41 -5.77 9.85
C LEU A 290 20.76 -6.40 10.19
N SER A 291 21.61 -6.64 9.18
CA SER A 291 22.97 -7.16 9.40
C SER A 291 23.82 -6.19 10.22
N TYR A 292 23.68 -4.90 9.95
CA TYR A 292 24.34 -3.86 10.75
C TYR A 292 23.82 -3.85 12.19
N LEU A 293 22.49 -3.86 12.39
CA LEU A 293 21.91 -3.87 13.73
C LEU A 293 22.35 -5.07 14.56
N VAL A 294 22.35 -6.27 13.98
CA VAL A 294 22.77 -7.50 14.69
C VAL A 294 24.22 -7.38 15.14
N VAL A 295 25.13 -6.95 14.26
CA VAL A 295 26.57 -6.87 14.61
C VAL A 295 26.87 -5.71 15.57
N SER A 296 26.16 -4.59 15.44
CA SER A 296 26.35 -3.42 16.30
C SER A 296 25.76 -3.56 17.71
N SER A 297 24.83 -4.51 17.89
CA SER A 297 24.17 -4.78 19.19
C SER A 297 24.85 -5.88 20.03
N ILE A 298 25.80 -6.62 19.45
CA ILE A 298 26.63 -7.63 20.14
C ILE A 298 27.87 -6.97 20.76
#